data_07b9d3fee0703eb30bb58ac26c42b0a2
#
_entry.id   07b9d3fee0703eb30bb58ac26c42b0a2
#
_cell.length_a   1.000
_cell.length_b   1.000
_cell.length_c   1.000
_cell.angle_alpha   90.00
_cell.angle_beta   90.00
_cell.angle_gamma   90.00
#
_symmetry.space_group_name_H-M   'P 1'
#
loop_
_entity.id
_entity.type
_entity.pdbx_description
1 polymer ?
#
loop_
_entity_poly.entity_id
_entity_poly.type
_entity_poly.pdbx_seq_one_letter_code
_entity_poly.pdbx_strand_id
1 'polypeptide(L)'
;MLNEEKSRNSGTNDLLFDFTVDKAKKMVYITREFDAEQSLVWDAFTKAELIDQWIAPHPMIAKTKYQDFKVGGKRFYAMISTDGMERWAIQEYTSITPKTNFKMFNVFADKDENPEPHGSDWDHNFSEQNGITTVNISIYNESLERMEKILEGFTIGMKMSLSNLENLLATLSKK
;
A
#
# COMPACT_ATOMS: atom_id res chain seq x y z
N MET A 1 -4.26 -2.74 -23.44
CA MET A 1 -4.11 -1.29 -23.50
C MET A 1 -3.65 -0.78 -22.15
N LEU A 2 -2.49 -0.17 -22.10
CA LEU A 2 -1.96 0.41 -20.87
C LEU A 2 -2.66 1.75 -20.61
N ASN A 3 -3.41 1.85 -19.53
CA ASN A 3 -3.91 3.13 -19.07
C ASN A 3 -2.83 3.77 -18.20
N GLU A 4 -2.04 4.61 -18.80
CA GLU A 4 -1.06 5.43 -18.07
C GLU A 4 -1.73 6.71 -17.58
N GLU A 5 -2.01 6.79 -16.30
CA GLU A 5 -2.31 8.06 -15.66
C GLU A 5 -1.03 8.59 -15.02
N LYS A 6 -0.32 9.46 -15.74
CA LYS A 6 0.79 10.24 -15.17
C LYS A 6 0.22 11.53 -14.60
N SER A 7 0.04 11.56 -13.31
CA SER A 7 -0.37 12.76 -12.60
C SER A 7 0.81 13.29 -11.78
N ARG A 8 1.33 14.43 -12.14
CA ARG A 8 2.27 15.16 -11.28
C ARG A 8 1.49 16.03 -10.33
N ASN A 9 1.80 15.91 -9.06
CA ASN A 9 1.16 16.72 -8.03
C ASN A 9 1.57 18.19 -8.22
N SER A 10 0.60 19.08 -8.38
CA SER A 10 0.82 20.52 -8.61
C SER A 10 1.13 21.30 -7.33
N GLY A 11 1.87 20.69 -6.38
CA GLY A 11 2.36 21.37 -5.19
C GLY A 11 3.73 21.98 -5.39
N THR A 12 4.30 22.58 -4.33
CA THR A 12 5.65 23.16 -4.32
C THR A 12 6.75 22.15 -4.67
N ASN A 13 6.44 20.87 -4.67
CA ASN A 13 7.33 19.76 -5.09
C ASN A 13 6.61 18.93 -6.14
N ASP A 14 7.15 18.93 -7.38
CA ASP A 14 6.67 18.08 -8.48
C ASP A 14 7.00 16.61 -8.20
N LEU A 15 6.34 16.02 -7.20
CA LEU A 15 6.54 14.62 -6.85
C LEU A 15 5.79 13.72 -7.81
N LEU A 16 6.49 12.68 -8.28
CA LEU A 16 5.94 11.73 -9.24
C LEU A 16 4.87 10.86 -8.58
N PHE A 17 3.76 10.67 -9.31
CA PHE A 17 2.76 9.66 -9.04
C PHE A 17 2.35 9.00 -10.36
N ASP A 18 2.69 7.72 -10.51
CA ASP A 18 2.34 6.89 -11.66
C ASP A 18 1.49 5.71 -11.21
N PHE A 19 0.40 5.44 -11.93
CA PHE A 19 -0.46 4.29 -11.68
C PHE A 19 -0.78 3.63 -13.02
N THR A 20 -0.31 2.39 -13.23
CA THR A 20 -0.44 1.67 -14.50
C THR A 20 -1.05 0.30 -14.27
N VAL A 21 -1.96 -0.11 -15.16
CA VAL A 21 -2.63 -1.42 -15.10
C VAL A 21 -2.33 -2.21 -16.36
N ASP A 22 -1.87 -3.47 -16.18
CA ASP A 22 -1.70 -4.44 -17.27
C ASP A 22 -2.60 -5.66 -16.99
N LYS A 23 -3.79 -5.64 -17.56
CA LYS A 23 -4.78 -6.71 -17.35
C LYS A 23 -4.33 -8.06 -17.92
N ALA A 24 -3.59 -8.06 -19.02
CA ALA A 24 -3.11 -9.28 -19.65
C ALA A 24 -2.15 -10.04 -18.71
N LYS A 25 -1.35 -9.31 -17.95
CA LYS A 25 -0.43 -9.88 -16.94
C LYS A 25 -1.03 -9.95 -15.54
N LYS A 26 -2.23 -9.43 -15.33
CA LYS A 26 -2.89 -9.31 -14.02
C LYS A 26 -2.06 -8.46 -13.05
N MET A 27 -1.40 -7.41 -13.57
CA MET A 27 -0.49 -6.57 -12.82
C MET A 27 -1.01 -5.15 -12.64
N VAL A 28 -0.70 -4.58 -11.49
CA VAL A 28 -0.82 -3.14 -11.21
C VAL A 28 0.55 -2.64 -10.80
N TYR A 29 0.96 -1.50 -11.34
CA TYR A 29 2.23 -0.85 -11.02
C TYR A 29 1.98 0.54 -10.48
N ILE A 30 2.56 0.84 -9.33
CA ILE A 30 2.46 2.15 -8.69
C ILE A 30 3.87 2.67 -8.43
N THR A 31 4.14 3.89 -8.88
CA THR A 31 5.38 4.60 -8.53
C THR A 31 5.00 5.90 -7.85
N ARG A 32 5.54 6.15 -6.67
CA ARG A 32 5.25 7.36 -5.90
C ARG A 32 6.54 7.90 -5.27
N GLU A 33 6.77 9.20 -5.47
CA GLU A 33 7.83 9.92 -4.77
C GLU A 33 7.28 10.59 -3.52
N PHE A 34 8.11 10.62 -2.46
CA PHE A 34 7.80 11.28 -1.19
C PHE A 34 8.97 12.19 -0.78
N ASP A 35 8.65 13.37 -0.32
CA ASP A 35 9.64 14.31 0.24
C ASP A 35 9.97 13.90 1.69
N ALA A 36 10.67 12.80 1.83
CA ALA A 36 11.06 12.22 3.10
C ALA A 36 12.22 11.25 2.90
N GLU A 37 13.00 11.04 3.96
CA GLU A 37 14.10 10.07 3.96
C GLU A 37 13.60 8.63 3.80
N GLN A 38 14.38 7.79 3.14
CA GLN A 38 14.07 6.38 2.88
C GLN A 38 13.76 5.61 4.17
N SER A 39 14.51 5.85 5.22
CA SER A 39 14.30 5.20 6.52
C SER A 39 12.91 5.50 7.09
N LEU A 40 12.45 6.74 6.99
CA LEU A 40 11.13 7.15 7.47
C LEU A 40 10.01 6.56 6.61
N VAL A 41 10.17 6.58 5.29
CA VAL A 41 9.20 6.01 4.35
C VAL A 41 9.10 4.49 4.57
N TRP A 42 10.24 3.82 4.73
CA TRP A 42 10.28 2.39 5.09
C TRP A 42 9.48 2.10 6.36
N ASP A 43 9.71 2.87 7.42
CA ASP A 43 8.96 2.71 8.68
C ASP A 43 7.45 2.88 8.47
N ALA A 44 7.05 3.86 7.67
CA ALA A 44 5.64 4.13 7.38
C ALA A 44 4.95 2.97 6.66
N PHE A 45 5.69 2.18 5.87
CA PHE A 45 5.17 1.01 5.16
C PHE A 45 5.26 -0.29 5.96
N THR A 46 6.05 -0.33 7.04
CA THR A 46 6.37 -1.59 7.73
C THR A 46 5.96 -1.64 9.20
N LYS A 47 5.78 -0.50 9.86
CA LYS A 47 5.32 -0.45 11.25
C LYS A 47 3.81 -0.29 11.31
N ALA A 48 3.12 -1.24 11.94
CA ALA A 48 1.65 -1.27 12.00
C ALA A 48 1.06 0.03 12.53
N GLU A 49 1.65 0.63 13.58
CA GLU A 49 1.18 1.88 14.16
C GLU A 49 1.25 3.07 13.20
N LEU A 50 2.15 3.02 12.22
CA LEU A 50 2.22 4.01 11.15
C LEU A 50 1.31 3.67 9.98
N ILE A 51 1.28 2.40 9.56
CA ILE A 51 0.43 1.93 8.45
C ILE A 51 -1.04 2.26 8.75
N ASP A 52 -1.49 2.03 9.96
CA ASP A 52 -2.88 2.26 10.37
C ASP A 52 -3.30 3.74 10.24
N GLN A 53 -2.35 4.67 10.20
CA GLN A 53 -2.62 6.10 10.10
C GLN A 53 -2.87 6.58 8.67
N TRP A 54 -2.53 5.79 7.64
CA TRP A 54 -2.65 6.26 6.27
C TRP A 54 -3.32 5.27 5.30
N ILE A 55 -3.31 3.98 5.60
CA ILE A 55 -3.72 2.96 4.62
C ILE A 55 -5.22 2.96 4.31
N ALA A 56 -6.06 3.36 5.26
CA ALA A 56 -7.51 3.38 5.04
C ALA A 56 -7.94 4.68 4.35
N PRO A 57 -8.67 4.59 3.22
CA PRO A 57 -9.24 5.78 2.59
C PRO A 57 -10.25 6.44 3.51
N HIS A 58 -10.09 7.75 3.75
CA HIS A 58 -11.04 8.51 4.56
C HIS A 58 -12.47 8.40 4.00
N PRO A 59 -13.52 8.19 4.80
CA PRO A 59 -13.58 8.26 6.27
C PRO A 59 -13.36 6.94 7.00
N MET A 60 -12.91 5.88 6.30
CA MET A 60 -12.58 4.62 6.93
C MET A 60 -11.36 4.75 7.84
N ILE A 61 -11.24 3.87 8.83
CA ILE A 61 -10.05 3.74 9.66
C ILE A 61 -9.47 2.34 9.53
N ALA A 62 -8.17 2.22 9.73
CA ALA A 62 -7.49 0.93 9.77
C ALA A 62 -7.11 0.60 11.21
N LYS A 63 -7.24 -0.67 11.58
CA LYS A 63 -6.86 -1.16 12.90
C LYS A 63 -6.16 -2.50 12.78
N THR A 64 -4.89 -2.55 13.10
CA THR A 64 -4.11 -3.78 13.13
C THR A 64 -4.39 -4.54 14.43
N LYS A 65 -4.76 -5.82 14.29
CA LYS A 65 -4.95 -6.71 15.43
C LYS A 65 -3.62 -7.22 15.96
N TYR A 66 -2.73 -7.64 15.05
CA TYR A 66 -1.36 -8.02 15.38
C TYR A 66 -0.46 -7.89 14.17
N GLN A 67 0.84 -7.75 14.41
CA GLN A 67 1.86 -7.73 13.38
C GLN A 67 3.12 -8.42 13.87
N ASP A 68 3.66 -9.28 13.00
CA ASP A 68 4.99 -9.86 13.16
C ASP A 68 5.76 -9.60 11.87
N PHE A 69 6.58 -8.54 11.84
CA PHE A 69 7.31 -8.13 10.65
C PHE A 69 8.61 -8.92 10.50
N LYS A 70 8.47 -10.11 9.94
CA LYS A 70 9.57 -11.01 9.59
C LYS A 70 9.11 -11.92 8.45
N VAL A 71 10.03 -12.54 7.73
CA VAL A 71 9.69 -13.52 6.70
C VAL A 71 8.87 -14.66 7.33
N GLY A 72 7.71 -14.93 6.77
CA GLY A 72 6.73 -15.88 7.32
C GLY A 72 5.80 -15.28 8.38
N GLY A 73 6.08 -14.06 8.86
CA GLY A 73 5.20 -13.34 9.77
C GLY A 73 4.04 -12.66 9.03
N LYS A 74 3.07 -12.16 9.79
CA LYS A 74 1.84 -11.59 9.23
C LYS A 74 1.47 -10.27 9.90
N ARG A 75 0.75 -9.44 9.15
CA ARG A 75 -0.06 -8.37 9.71
C ARG A 75 -1.52 -8.70 9.43
N PHE A 76 -2.32 -8.78 10.49
CA PHE A 76 -3.76 -9.01 10.40
C PHE A 76 -4.48 -7.75 10.85
N TYR A 77 -5.33 -7.19 9.97
CA TYR A 77 -5.95 -5.90 10.23
C TYR A 77 -7.35 -5.80 9.62
N ALA A 78 -8.11 -4.83 10.10
CA ALA A 78 -9.41 -4.48 9.55
C ALA A 78 -9.42 -3.04 9.06
N MET A 79 -10.13 -2.80 7.97
CA MET A 79 -10.60 -1.48 7.59
C MET A 79 -12.04 -1.36 8.05
N ILE A 80 -12.35 -0.30 8.79
CA ILE A 80 -13.63 -0.11 9.45
C ILE A 80 -14.30 1.14 8.85
N SER A 81 -15.49 0.96 8.31
CA SER A 81 -16.30 2.06 7.78
C SER A 81 -17.07 2.78 8.88
N THR A 82 -17.62 3.95 8.56
CA THR A 82 -18.34 4.80 9.52
C THR A 82 -19.58 4.14 10.11
N ASP A 83 -20.17 3.18 9.40
CA ASP A 83 -21.31 2.37 9.88
C ASP A 83 -20.89 1.16 10.73
N GLY A 84 -19.58 1.00 10.98
CA GLY A 84 -19.04 -0.08 11.80
C GLY A 84 -18.77 -1.38 11.05
N MET A 85 -18.97 -1.42 9.73
CA MET A 85 -18.62 -2.60 8.93
C MET A 85 -17.11 -2.79 8.86
N GLU A 86 -16.65 -4.02 9.08
CA GLU A 86 -15.24 -4.38 9.10
C GLU A 86 -14.88 -5.20 7.87
N ARG A 87 -13.78 -4.81 7.21
CA ARG A 87 -13.18 -5.58 6.13
C ARG A 87 -11.79 -6.03 6.56
N TRP A 88 -11.64 -7.32 6.83
CA TRP A 88 -10.39 -7.91 7.31
C TRP A 88 -9.47 -8.30 6.17
N ALA A 89 -8.16 -8.24 6.43
CA ALA A 89 -7.15 -8.68 5.48
C ALA A 89 -5.91 -9.23 6.21
N ILE A 90 -5.24 -10.16 5.54
CA ILE A 90 -3.98 -10.75 5.98
C ILE A 90 -2.89 -10.32 5.01
N GLN A 91 -1.78 -9.83 5.56
CA GLN A 91 -0.56 -9.57 4.80
C GLN A 91 0.55 -10.48 5.34
N GLU A 92 0.95 -11.46 4.55
CA GLU A 92 2.04 -12.36 4.91
C GLU A 92 3.33 -11.90 4.26
N TYR A 93 4.37 -11.64 5.05
CA TYR A 93 5.66 -11.18 4.54
C TYR A 93 6.45 -12.35 3.98
N THR A 94 6.80 -12.28 2.69
CA THR A 94 7.48 -13.37 1.99
C THR A 94 8.96 -13.09 1.76
N SER A 95 9.37 -11.82 1.74
CA SER A 95 10.77 -11.42 1.59
C SER A 95 10.99 -10.05 2.21
N ILE A 96 12.10 -9.86 2.89
CA ILE A 96 12.47 -8.58 3.52
C ILE A 96 13.95 -8.33 3.34
N THR A 97 14.28 -7.23 2.66
CA THR A 97 15.63 -6.66 2.62
C THR A 97 15.54 -5.29 3.28
N PRO A 98 16.01 -5.13 4.52
CA PRO A 98 15.76 -3.92 5.30
C PRO A 98 15.99 -2.61 4.54
N LYS A 99 15.02 -1.72 4.61
CA LYS A 99 14.98 -0.38 4.03
C LYS A 99 14.94 -0.30 2.50
N THR A 100 15.13 -1.40 1.77
CA THR A 100 15.19 -1.39 0.31
C THR A 100 14.07 -2.15 -0.37
N ASN A 101 13.63 -3.28 0.19
CA ASN A 101 12.59 -4.11 -0.44
C ASN A 101 11.86 -4.97 0.58
N PHE A 102 10.54 -5.08 0.41
CA PHE A 102 9.81 -6.18 1.03
C PHE A 102 8.71 -6.67 0.10
N LYS A 103 8.41 -7.95 0.21
CA LYS A 103 7.33 -8.61 -0.53
C LYS A 103 6.34 -9.19 0.46
N MET A 104 5.07 -9.13 0.08
CA MET A 104 3.99 -9.70 0.88
C MET A 104 2.92 -10.30 -0.01
N PHE A 105 2.24 -11.31 0.51
CA PHE A 105 0.99 -11.81 -0.05
C PHE A 105 -0.16 -11.18 0.72
N ASN A 106 -1.06 -10.52 0.02
CA ASN A 106 -2.20 -9.83 0.60
C ASN A 106 -3.49 -10.53 0.17
N VAL A 107 -4.34 -10.89 1.13
CA VAL A 107 -5.59 -11.56 0.87
C VAL A 107 -6.66 -11.06 1.85
N PHE A 108 -7.88 -10.85 1.36
CA PHE A 108 -9.00 -10.58 2.25
C PHE A 108 -9.36 -11.83 3.06
N ALA A 109 -9.90 -11.62 4.24
CA ALA A 109 -10.23 -12.69 5.16
C ALA A 109 -11.49 -12.32 5.98
N ASP A 110 -11.99 -13.27 6.76
CA ASP A 110 -12.96 -12.97 7.78
C ASP A 110 -12.26 -12.61 9.10
N LYS A 111 -13.04 -12.26 10.11
CA LYS A 111 -12.52 -11.87 11.43
C LYS A 111 -11.79 -12.99 12.17
N ASP A 112 -11.97 -14.24 11.75
CA ASP A 112 -11.34 -15.44 12.33
C ASP A 112 -10.11 -15.90 11.53
N GLU A 113 -9.58 -15.02 10.66
CA GLU A 113 -8.42 -15.27 9.79
C GLU A 113 -8.60 -16.37 8.73
N ASN A 114 -9.82 -16.61 8.28
CA ASN A 114 -10.07 -17.51 7.16
C ASN A 114 -9.94 -16.73 5.85
N PRO A 115 -8.90 -17.01 5.03
CA PRO A 115 -8.68 -16.23 3.81
C PRO A 115 -9.67 -16.55 2.70
N GLU A 116 -9.93 -15.54 1.86
CA GLU A 116 -10.65 -15.73 0.60
C GLU A 116 -9.78 -16.55 -0.39
N PRO A 117 -10.39 -17.13 -1.46
CA PRO A 117 -9.66 -18.02 -2.38
C PRO A 117 -8.52 -17.37 -3.15
N HIS A 118 -8.59 -16.07 -3.42
CA HIS A 118 -7.63 -15.37 -4.27
C HIS A 118 -7.10 -14.11 -3.61
N GLY A 119 -5.79 -13.94 -3.66
CA GLY A 119 -5.12 -12.77 -3.16
C GLY A 119 -4.22 -12.13 -4.21
N SER A 120 -3.25 -11.36 -3.74
CA SER A 120 -2.29 -10.66 -4.58
C SER A 120 -0.89 -10.65 -3.96
N ASP A 121 0.12 -10.74 -4.83
CA ASP A 121 1.52 -10.62 -4.44
C ASP A 121 2.01 -9.20 -4.66
N TRP A 122 2.53 -8.59 -3.62
CA TRP A 122 3.01 -7.22 -3.60
C TRP A 122 4.52 -7.17 -3.45
N ASP A 123 5.17 -6.39 -4.29
CA ASP A 123 6.61 -6.14 -4.23
C ASP A 123 6.85 -4.64 -4.07
N HIS A 124 7.48 -4.24 -2.96
CA HIS A 124 7.74 -2.83 -2.64
C HIS A 124 9.24 -2.57 -2.71
N ASN A 125 9.66 -1.64 -3.57
CA ASN A 125 11.05 -1.24 -3.71
C ASN A 125 11.21 0.24 -3.33
N PHE A 126 12.22 0.52 -2.49
CA PHE A 126 12.49 1.84 -1.94
C PHE A 126 13.87 2.32 -2.38
N SER A 127 13.95 3.53 -2.88
CA SER A 127 15.21 4.19 -3.22
C SER A 127 15.14 5.68 -2.90
N GLU A 128 16.28 6.28 -2.56
CA GLU A 128 16.34 7.69 -2.19
C GLU A 128 17.37 8.41 -3.03
N GLN A 129 17.05 9.64 -3.42
CA GLN A 129 17.97 10.56 -4.06
C GLN A 129 17.64 11.98 -3.60
N ASN A 130 18.64 12.65 -3.01
CA ASN A 130 18.51 14.05 -2.55
C ASN A 130 17.33 14.29 -1.59
N GLY A 131 17.09 13.36 -0.67
CA GLY A 131 16.03 13.47 0.32
C GLY A 131 14.64 13.11 -0.20
N ILE A 132 14.52 12.70 -1.47
CA ILE A 132 13.28 12.25 -2.09
C ILE A 132 13.32 10.72 -2.20
N THR A 133 12.37 10.05 -1.58
CA THR A 133 12.24 8.60 -1.65
C THR A 133 11.24 8.20 -2.73
N THR A 134 11.65 7.29 -3.60
CA THR A 134 10.78 6.68 -4.61
C THR A 134 10.37 5.29 -4.13
N VAL A 135 9.07 5.02 -4.11
CA VAL A 135 8.51 3.70 -3.84
C VAL A 135 7.91 3.16 -5.11
N ASN A 136 8.40 2.00 -5.56
CA ASN A 136 7.86 1.26 -6.70
C ASN A 136 7.13 0.04 -6.15
N ILE A 137 5.85 -0.07 -6.46
CA ILE A 137 5.00 -1.18 -6.01
C ILE A 137 4.51 -1.94 -7.25
N SER A 138 4.76 -3.25 -7.27
CA SER A 138 4.22 -4.15 -8.29
C SER A 138 3.26 -5.11 -7.62
N ILE A 139 2.05 -5.24 -8.17
CA ILE A 139 1.00 -6.07 -7.58
C ILE A 139 0.54 -7.09 -8.63
N TYR A 140 0.78 -8.39 -8.35
CA TYR A 140 0.26 -9.47 -9.16
C TYR A 140 -1.03 -10.01 -8.54
N ASN A 141 -2.10 -10.05 -9.32
CA ASN A 141 -3.40 -10.56 -8.90
C ASN A 141 -3.58 -11.99 -9.37
N GLU A 142 -3.93 -12.91 -8.46
CA GLU A 142 -4.13 -14.32 -8.80
C GLU A 142 -5.33 -14.53 -9.73
N SER A 143 -6.37 -13.70 -9.61
CA SER A 143 -7.59 -13.80 -10.39
C SER A 143 -7.87 -12.52 -11.16
N LEU A 144 -7.96 -12.60 -12.49
CA LEU A 144 -8.33 -11.46 -13.34
C LEU A 144 -9.76 -10.99 -13.03
N GLU A 145 -10.69 -11.92 -12.82
CA GLU A 145 -12.08 -11.61 -12.50
C GLU A 145 -12.18 -10.77 -11.22
N ARG A 146 -11.48 -11.21 -10.16
CA ARG A 146 -11.42 -10.45 -8.90
C ARG A 146 -10.75 -9.10 -9.09
N MET A 147 -9.64 -9.06 -9.83
CA MET A 147 -8.93 -7.81 -10.14
C MET A 147 -9.86 -6.79 -10.80
N GLU A 148 -10.61 -7.20 -11.81
CA GLU A 148 -11.54 -6.32 -12.53
C GLU A 148 -12.67 -5.81 -11.63
N LYS A 149 -13.17 -6.65 -10.73
CA LYS A 149 -14.22 -6.27 -9.79
C LYS A 149 -13.78 -5.19 -8.79
N ILE A 150 -12.53 -5.25 -8.33
CA ILE A 150 -12.04 -4.34 -7.30
C ILE A 150 -11.25 -3.15 -7.85
N LEU A 151 -10.88 -3.16 -9.12
CA LEU A 151 -9.89 -2.25 -9.70
C LEU A 151 -10.27 -0.77 -9.54
N GLU A 152 -11.53 -0.40 -9.80
CA GLU A 152 -11.96 1.00 -9.68
C GLU A 152 -11.86 1.50 -8.25
N GLY A 153 -12.44 0.77 -7.31
CA GLY A 153 -12.37 1.11 -5.88
C GLY A 153 -10.95 1.09 -5.35
N PHE A 154 -10.14 0.13 -5.79
CA PHE A 154 -8.73 0.02 -5.43
C PHE A 154 -7.94 1.24 -5.92
N THR A 155 -8.15 1.65 -7.17
CA THR A 155 -7.46 2.81 -7.75
C THR A 155 -7.77 4.08 -6.96
N ILE A 156 -9.04 4.35 -6.71
CA ILE A 156 -9.50 5.52 -5.95
C ILE A 156 -8.95 5.45 -4.52
N GLY A 157 -9.11 4.32 -3.87
CA GLY A 157 -8.66 4.11 -2.49
C GLY A 157 -7.16 4.28 -2.34
N MET A 158 -6.36 3.73 -3.25
CA MET A 158 -4.89 3.82 -3.20
C MET A 158 -4.39 5.24 -3.38
N LYS A 159 -5.02 6.01 -4.29
CA LYS A 159 -4.70 7.43 -4.46
C LYS A 159 -4.94 8.22 -3.17
N MET A 160 -6.06 7.97 -2.50
CA MET A 160 -6.37 8.59 -1.21
C MET A 160 -5.40 8.18 -0.12
N SER A 161 -5.09 6.89 -0.02
CA SER A 161 -4.17 6.35 0.98
C SER A 161 -2.77 6.95 0.83
N LEU A 162 -2.26 7.05 -0.39
CA LEU A 162 -0.94 7.64 -0.65
C LEU A 162 -0.90 9.15 -0.37
N SER A 163 -2.01 9.86 -0.57
CA SER A 163 -2.13 11.26 -0.16
C SER A 163 -2.13 11.39 1.37
N ASN A 164 -2.79 10.49 2.08
CA ASN A 164 -2.75 10.41 3.54
C ASN A 164 -1.31 10.18 4.02
N LEU A 165 -0.58 9.30 3.34
CA LEU A 165 0.82 9.01 3.67
C LEU A 165 1.70 10.25 3.48
N GLU A 166 1.53 10.99 2.39
CA GLU A 166 2.25 12.24 2.16
C GLU A 166 2.06 13.21 3.32
N ASN A 167 0.82 13.38 3.78
CA ASN A 167 0.49 14.24 4.92
C ASN A 167 1.11 13.75 6.22
N LEU A 168 1.06 12.44 6.47
CA LEU A 168 1.68 11.83 7.65
C LEU A 168 3.19 12.04 7.66
N LEU A 169 3.86 11.81 6.53
CA LEU A 169 5.31 12.00 6.40
C LEU A 169 5.72 13.45 6.65
N ALA A 170 4.93 14.41 6.18
CA ALA A 170 5.17 15.83 6.44
C ALA A 170 5.12 16.13 7.95
N THR A 171 4.20 15.50 8.67
CA THR A 171 4.08 15.64 10.13
C THR A 171 5.27 15.02 10.85
N LEU A 172 5.70 13.82 10.44
CA LEU A 172 6.81 13.08 11.07
C LEU A 172 8.18 13.71 10.77
N SER A 173 8.33 14.38 9.63
CA SER A 173 9.58 15.01 9.21
C SER A 173 9.82 16.36 9.91
N LYS A 174 8.81 16.96 10.51
CA LYS A 174 8.92 18.22 11.26
C LYS A 174 9.43 17.94 12.66
N LYS A 175 10.68 18.15 12.84
CA LYS A 175 11.30 18.19 14.16
C LYS A 175 11.67 19.62 14.51
#